data_23e99ecb93f5de28c1f2c1a7e3a42ba0
#
_entry.id   23e99ecb93f5de28c1f2c1a7e3a42ba0
#
_cell.length_a   1.000
_cell.length_b   1.000
_cell.length_c   1.000
_cell.angle_alpha   90.00
_cell.angle_beta   90.00
_cell.angle_gamma   90.00
#
_symmetry.space_group_name_H-M   'P 1'
#
loop_
_entity.id
_entity.type
_entity.pdbx_description
1 polymer ?
#
loop_
_entity_poly.entity_id
_entity_poly.type
_entity_poly.pdbx_seq_one_letter_code
_entity_poly.pdbx_strand_id
1 'polypeptide(L)'
;GPVVNAARSISYQIKAQVTTFVGNVQMAANPHIIKLYAEGKYNEMENIVLLSSRVTYYFMFVVALPFLLETDIILKWWLINIPPHTVLFCQLVIVNILIETISGTVTSAIQATGKIRKYQTIVGCILLTSVPLAYMLLSFGLSPEITVILTCILSLICVAV
;
A
#
# COMPACT_ATOMS: atom_id res chain seq x y z
N GLY A 1 17.97 -2.46 -16.26
CA GLY A 1 18.02 -3.49 -17.27
C GLY A 1 16.90 -4.52 -17.14
N PRO A 2 16.74 -5.49 -18.03
CA PRO A 2 15.62 -6.44 -18.04
C PRO A 2 15.49 -7.27 -16.75
N VAL A 3 16.60 -7.58 -16.11
CA VAL A 3 16.62 -8.35 -14.86
C VAL A 3 15.95 -7.58 -13.72
N VAL A 4 16.21 -6.29 -13.60
CA VAL A 4 15.58 -5.41 -12.58
C VAL A 4 14.08 -5.28 -12.86
N ASN A 5 13.68 -5.18 -14.14
CA ASN A 5 12.27 -5.14 -14.51
C ASN A 5 11.55 -6.45 -14.15
N ALA A 6 12.19 -7.60 -14.35
CA ALA A 6 11.66 -8.89 -13.92
C ALA A 6 11.46 -8.95 -12.40
N ALA A 7 12.47 -8.57 -11.62
CA ALA A 7 12.39 -8.50 -10.16
C ALA A 7 11.26 -7.59 -9.67
N ARG A 8 11.14 -6.41 -10.29
CA ARG A 8 10.07 -5.46 -10.01
C ARG A 8 8.69 -6.01 -10.36
N SER A 9 8.54 -6.66 -11.51
CA SER A 9 7.28 -7.26 -11.93
C SER A 9 6.79 -8.33 -10.95
N ILE A 10 7.69 -9.19 -10.45
CA ILE A 10 7.37 -10.19 -9.44
C ILE A 10 6.87 -9.53 -8.16
N SER A 11 7.57 -8.51 -7.65
CA SER A 11 7.17 -7.81 -6.44
C SER A 11 5.81 -7.10 -6.58
N TYR A 12 5.52 -6.53 -7.77
CA TYR A 12 4.22 -5.92 -8.04
C TYR A 12 3.09 -6.93 -8.21
N GLN A 13 3.36 -8.16 -8.68
CA GLN A 13 2.36 -9.24 -8.68
C GLN A 13 1.98 -9.61 -7.25
N ILE A 14 2.95 -9.74 -6.32
CA ILE A 14 2.68 -9.95 -4.90
C ILE A 14 1.84 -8.78 -4.36
N LYS A 15 2.24 -7.53 -4.65
CA LYS A 15 1.49 -6.33 -4.26
C LYS A 15 0.02 -6.43 -4.69
N ALA A 16 -0.23 -6.74 -5.96
CA ALA A 16 -1.57 -6.81 -6.52
C ALA A 16 -2.46 -7.83 -5.79
N GLN A 17 -1.95 -9.04 -5.52
CA GLN A 17 -2.70 -10.09 -4.83
C GLN A 17 -3.02 -9.70 -3.39
N VAL A 18 -2.01 -9.24 -2.66
CA VAL A 18 -2.17 -8.84 -1.26
C VAL A 18 -3.11 -7.63 -1.13
N THR A 19 -2.97 -6.63 -2.00
CA THR A 19 -3.84 -5.44 -2.00
C THR A 19 -5.29 -5.79 -2.33
N THR A 20 -5.52 -6.71 -3.27
CA THR A 20 -6.86 -7.21 -3.60
C THR A 20 -7.51 -7.86 -2.37
N PHE A 21 -6.76 -8.66 -1.65
CA PHE A 21 -7.24 -9.33 -0.45
C PHE A 21 -7.61 -8.32 0.66
N VAL A 22 -6.71 -7.38 0.94
CA VAL A 22 -6.95 -6.27 1.89
C VAL A 22 -8.17 -5.44 1.47
N GLY A 23 -8.28 -5.12 0.18
CA GLY A 23 -9.40 -4.38 -0.39
C GLY A 23 -10.75 -5.07 -0.19
N ASN A 24 -10.81 -6.39 -0.33
CA ASN A 24 -12.03 -7.16 -0.09
C ASN A 24 -12.50 -7.06 1.38
N VAL A 25 -11.57 -7.07 2.33
CA VAL A 25 -11.89 -6.88 3.76
C VAL A 25 -12.42 -5.46 4.00
N GLN A 26 -11.80 -4.46 3.41
CA GLN A 26 -12.24 -3.06 3.52
C GLN A 26 -13.61 -2.83 2.86
N MET A 27 -13.85 -3.44 1.70
CA MET A 27 -15.12 -3.34 0.98
C MET A 27 -16.31 -3.83 1.82
N ALA A 28 -16.12 -4.80 2.71
CA ALA A 28 -17.18 -5.26 3.60
C ALA A 28 -17.66 -4.18 4.59
N ALA A 29 -16.79 -3.26 5.00
CA ALA A 29 -17.13 -2.17 5.90
C ALA A 29 -17.75 -0.95 5.19
N ASN A 30 -17.46 -0.74 3.92
CA ASN A 30 -17.84 0.47 3.18
C ASN A 30 -19.36 0.75 3.18
N PRO A 31 -20.27 -0.23 2.91
CA PRO A 31 -21.70 0.04 2.92
C PRO A 31 -22.20 0.53 4.29
N HIS A 32 -21.63 0.00 5.36
CA HIS A 32 -22.00 0.37 6.72
C HIS A 32 -21.53 1.79 7.06
N ILE A 33 -20.34 2.17 6.66
CA ILE A 33 -19.78 3.52 6.81
C ILE A 33 -20.67 4.54 6.07
N ILE A 34 -21.04 4.26 4.82
CA ILE A 34 -21.88 5.14 4.01
C ILE A 34 -23.27 5.30 4.63
N LYS A 35 -23.86 4.21 5.13
CA LYS A 35 -25.16 4.23 5.79
C LYS A 35 -25.14 5.10 7.05
N LEU A 36 -24.17 4.91 7.93
CA LEU A 36 -24.05 5.70 9.15
C LEU A 36 -23.82 7.18 8.87
N TYR A 37 -23.05 7.50 7.83
CA TYR A 37 -22.87 8.88 7.38
C TYR A 37 -24.20 9.50 6.93
N ALA A 38 -24.99 8.78 6.12
CA ALA A 38 -26.31 9.24 5.64
C ALA A 38 -27.33 9.42 6.78
N GLU A 39 -27.25 8.61 7.84
CA GLU A 39 -28.08 8.72 9.04
C GLU A 39 -27.60 9.83 10.01
N GLY A 40 -26.48 10.51 9.73
CA GLY A 40 -25.92 11.55 10.60
C GLY A 40 -25.25 11.00 11.89
N LYS A 41 -25.02 9.68 11.99
CA LYS A 41 -24.42 9.01 13.14
C LYS A 41 -22.88 9.01 13.06
N TYR A 42 -22.29 10.19 13.11
CA TYR A 42 -20.86 10.37 12.88
C TYR A 42 -19.97 9.64 13.87
N ASN A 43 -20.36 9.60 15.15
CA ASN A 43 -19.59 8.91 16.19
C ASN A 43 -19.55 7.39 15.99
N GLU A 44 -20.68 6.80 15.57
CA GLU A 44 -20.74 5.37 15.25
C GLU A 44 -19.92 5.07 13.98
N MET A 45 -20.00 5.94 12.99
CA MET A 45 -19.19 5.84 11.76
C MET A 45 -17.69 5.86 12.07
N GLU A 46 -17.23 6.80 12.89
CA GLU A 46 -15.82 6.90 13.30
C GLU A 46 -15.35 5.61 14.00
N ASN A 47 -16.14 5.08 14.92
CA ASN A 47 -15.82 3.82 15.59
C ASN A 47 -15.68 2.64 14.60
N ILE A 48 -16.56 2.54 13.61
CA ILE A 48 -16.49 1.50 12.57
C ILE A 48 -15.25 1.70 11.70
N VAL A 49 -14.92 2.93 11.32
CA VAL A 49 -13.72 3.24 10.55
C VAL A 49 -12.46 2.83 11.30
N LEU A 50 -12.34 3.20 12.58
CA LEU A 50 -11.20 2.86 13.42
C LEU A 50 -11.09 1.35 13.65
N LEU A 51 -12.21 0.67 13.93
CA LEU A 51 -12.24 -0.77 14.12
C LEU A 51 -11.81 -1.49 12.84
N SER A 52 -12.38 -1.12 11.70
CA SER A 52 -12.05 -1.71 10.41
C SER A 52 -10.59 -1.49 10.02
N SER A 53 -10.04 -0.29 10.26
CA SER A 53 -8.62 0.00 10.04
C SER A 53 -7.73 -0.90 10.89
N ARG A 54 -8.03 -1.04 12.18
CA ARG A 54 -7.25 -1.91 13.09
C ARG A 54 -7.30 -3.37 12.67
N VAL A 55 -8.49 -3.89 12.41
CA VAL A 55 -8.68 -5.29 12.00
C VAL A 55 -7.93 -5.57 10.69
N THR A 56 -8.09 -4.70 9.70
CA THR A 56 -7.42 -4.85 8.41
C THR A 56 -5.89 -4.78 8.56
N TYR A 57 -5.39 -3.85 9.39
CA TYR A 57 -3.96 -3.71 9.65
C TYR A 57 -3.39 -4.95 10.35
N TYR A 58 -4.02 -5.44 11.42
CA TYR A 58 -3.54 -6.65 12.11
C TYR A 58 -3.58 -7.88 11.21
N PHE A 59 -4.64 -8.01 10.42
CA PHE A 59 -4.74 -9.08 9.44
C PHE A 59 -3.61 -9.00 8.41
N MET A 60 -3.38 -7.82 7.84
CA MET A 60 -2.27 -7.61 6.92
C MET A 60 -0.92 -7.86 7.57
N PHE A 61 -0.73 -7.47 8.82
CA PHE A 61 0.51 -7.68 9.57
C PHE A 61 0.82 -9.18 9.73
N VAL A 62 -0.18 -10.00 10.07
CA VAL A 62 -0.03 -11.46 10.15
C VAL A 62 0.39 -12.06 8.82
N VAL A 63 -0.17 -11.58 7.70
CA VAL A 63 0.22 -12.05 6.36
C VAL A 63 1.62 -11.55 5.98
N ALA A 64 1.95 -10.32 6.34
CA ALA A 64 3.24 -9.71 6.01
C ALA A 64 4.42 -10.33 6.75
N LEU A 65 4.23 -10.79 8.00
CA LEU A 65 5.31 -11.35 8.83
C LEU A 65 6.07 -12.49 8.15
N PRO A 66 5.42 -13.59 7.69
CA PRO A 66 6.14 -14.66 7.02
C PRO A 66 6.82 -14.20 5.73
N PHE A 67 6.20 -13.28 4.98
CA PHE A 67 6.82 -12.70 3.79
C PHE A 67 8.06 -11.88 4.12
N LEU A 68 8.09 -11.13 5.20
CA LEU A 68 9.25 -10.32 5.59
C LEU A 68 10.40 -11.17 6.14
N LEU A 69 10.07 -12.23 6.89
CA LEU A 69 11.07 -13.08 7.54
C LEU A 69 11.65 -14.12 6.58
N GLU A 70 10.81 -14.75 5.77
CA GLU A 70 11.16 -15.91 4.96
C GLU A 70 10.92 -15.67 3.45
N THR A 71 11.13 -14.44 2.99
CA THR A 71 10.95 -14.06 1.57
C THR A 71 11.69 -15.00 0.63
N ASP A 72 12.92 -15.37 0.94
CA ASP A 72 13.74 -16.27 0.14
C ASP A 72 13.13 -17.65 -0.02
N ILE A 73 12.59 -18.23 1.04
CA ILE A 73 11.97 -19.56 1.03
C ILE A 73 10.67 -19.50 0.22
N ILE A 74 9.85 -18.49 0.46
CA ILE A 74 8.57 -18.31 -0.25
C ILE A 74 8.81 -18.14 -1.75
N LEU A 75 9.78 -17.33 -2.14
CA LEU A 75 10.13 -17.12 -3.54
C LEU A 75 10.69 -18.38 -4.21
N LYS A 76 11.49 -19.20 -3.49
CA LYS A 76 12.01 -20.47 -4.00
C LYS A 76 10.90 -21.51 -4.26
N TRP A 77 9.83 -21.49 -3.51
CA TRP A 77 8.69 -22.36 -3.75
C TRP A 77 7.88 -21.95 -4.98
N TRP A 78 7.91 -20.67 -5.31
CA TRP A 78 7.12 -20.13 -6.42
C TRP A 78 7.93 -19.98 -7.72
N LEU A 79 9.21 -19.63 -7.62
CA LEU A 79 10.09 -19.34 -8.76
C LEU A 79 11.20 -20.35 -8.87
N ILE A 80 11.43 -20.87 -10.07
CA ILE A 80 12.57 -21.78 -10.36
C ILE A 80 13.88 -20.99 -10.27
N ASN A 81 13.91 -19.75 -10.80
CA ASN A 81 15.06 -18.85 -10.76
C ASN A 81 14.62 -17.51 -10.19
N ILE A 82 15.24 -17.08 -9.09
CA ILE A 82 14.98 -15.79 -8.46
C ILE A 82 15.96 -14.76 -9.05
N PRO A 83 15.46 -13.72 -9.76
CA PRO A 83 16.32 -12.64 -10.24
C PRO A 83 17.01 -11.92 -9.06
N PRO A 84 18.23 -11.41 -9.23
CA PRO A 84 18.88 -10.58 -8.22
C PRO A 84 18.00 -9.38 -7.87
N HIS A 85 18.07 -8.91 -6.63
CA HIS A 85 17.26 -7.82 -6.05
C HIS A 85 15.78 -8.14 -5.80
N THR A 86 15.23 -9.30 -6.26
CA THR A 86 13.80 -9.62 -6.10
C THR A 86 13.38 -9.68 -4.62
N VAL A 87 14.20 -10.27 -3.77
CA VAL A 87 13.92 -10.41 -2.33
C VAL A 87 13.73 -9.03 -1.69
N LEU A 88 14.67 -8.12 -1.92
CA LEU A 88 14.61 -6.77 -1.37
C LEU A 88 13.42 -5.98 -1.92
N PHE A 89 13.13 -6.10 -3.23
CA PHE A 89 11.94 -5.49 -3.82
C PHE A 89 10.64 -6.01 -3.17
N CYS A 90 10.53 -7.32 -2.95
CA CYS A 90 9.37 -7.92 -2.30
C CYS A 90 9.19 -7.42 -0.86
N GLN A 91 10.26 -7.40 -0.08
CA GLN A 91 10.23 -6.89 1.30
C GLN A 91 9.80 -5.43 1.36
N LEU A 92 10.39 -4.56 0.53
CA LEU A 92 10.03 -3.14 0.47
C LEU A 92 8.58 -2.93 0.04
N VAL A 93 8.10 -3.72 -0.92
CA VAL A 93 6.71 -3.65 -1.38
C VAL A 93 5.74 -4.09 -0.29
N ILE A 94 6.05 -5.13 0.48
CA ILE A 94 5.21 -5.57 1.62
C ILE A 94 5.16 -4.49 2.71
N VAL A 95 6.29 -3.85 3.02
CA VAL A 95 6.33 -2.70 3.95
C VAL A 95 5.45 -1.55 3.42
N ASN A 96 5.52 -1.26 2.13
CA ASN A 96 4.68 -0.24 1.51
C ASN A 96 3.18 -0.55 1.64
N ILE A 97 2.77 -1.82 1.45
CA ILE A 97 1.36 -2.22 1.63
C ILE A 97 0.92 -2.06 3.09
N LEU A 98 1.77 -2.39 4.07
CA LEU A 98 1.46 -2.17 5.48
C LEU A 98 1.17 -0.69 5.77
N ILE A 99 1.96 0.21 5.20
CA ILE A 99 1.75 1.66 5.32
C ILE A 99 0.42 2.07 4.66
N GLU A 100 0.17 1.63 3.42
CA GLU A 100 -1.06 1.95 2.69
C GLU A 100 -2.32 1.40 3.36
N THR A 101 -2.23 0.26 4.07
CA THR A 101 -3.36 -0.36 4.76
C THR A 101 -3.91 0.51 5.88
N ILE A 102 -3.06 1.31 6.54
CA ILE A 102 -3.48 2.21 7.62
C ILE A 102 -4.48 3.26 7.11
N SER A 103 -4.22 3.83 5.94
CA SER A 103 -5.03 4.90 5.36
C SER A 103 -6.25 4.42 4.56
N GLY A 104 -6.31 3.13 4.20
CA GLY A 104 -7.33 2.62 3.27
C GLY A 104 -8.77 2.85 3.75
N THR A 105 -9.08 2.51 5.00
CA THR A 105 -10.43 2.67 5.56
C THR A 105 -10.76 4.14 5.82
N VAL A 106 -9.76 4.95 6.22
CA VAL A 106 -9.91 6.40 6.39
C VAL A 106 -10.24 7.05 5.05
N THR A 107 -9.57 6.65 3.99
CA THR A 107 -9.88 7.11 2.62
C THR A 107 -11.31 6.76 2.22
N SER A 108 -11.82 5.57 2.55
CA SER A 108 -13.20 5.17 2.31
C SER A 108 -14.19 6.06 3.07
N ALA A 109 -13.88 6.42 4.32
CA ALA A 109 -14.70 7.36 5.09
C ALA A 109 -14.74 8.76 4.46
N ILE A 110 -13.61 9.27 3.98
CA ILE A 110 -13.54 10.55 3.25
C ILE A 110 -14.38 10.48 1.96
N GLN A 111 -14.33 9.35 1.24
CA GLN A 111 -15.15 9.12 0.06
C GLN A 111 -16.65 9.16 0.38
N ALA A 112 -17.06 8.56 1.50
CA ALA A 112 -18.44 8.58 1.95
C ALA A 112 -18.99 10.00 2.21
N THR A 113 -18.14 10.95 2.61
CA THR A 113 -18.53 12.36 2.80
C THR A 113 -18.78 13.11 1.49
N GLY A 114 -18.35 12.59 0.34
CA GLY A 114 -18.37 13.27 -0.96
C GLY A 114 -17.36 14.43 -1.09
N LYS A 115 -16.67 14.82 -0.04
CA LYS A 115 -15.69 15.94 -0.04
C LYS A 115 -14.28 15.50 -0.37
N ILE A 116 -14.14 14.59 -1.31
CA ILE A 116 -12.88 13.93 -1.66
C ILE A 116 -11.89 14.84 -2.43
N ARG A 117 -12.38 15.92 -3.06
CA ARG A 117 -11.58 16.72 -4.01
C ARG A 117 -10.26 17.21 -3.42
N LYS A 118 -10.28 17.81 -2.21
CA LYS A 118 -9.08 18.36 -1.59
C LYS A 118 -8.07 17.26 -1.29
N TYR A 119 -8.51 16.20 -0.63
CA TYR A 119 -7.69 15.04 -0.30
C TYR A 119 -7.04 14.43 -1.54
N GLN A 120 -7.85 14.12 -2.56
CA GLN A 120 -7.36 13.51 -3.80
C GLN A 120 -6.39 14.40 -4.57
N THR A 121 -6.58 15.73 -4.54
CA THR A 121 -5.64 16.65 -5.17
C THR A 121 -4.29 16.66 -4.45
N ILE A 122 -4.28 16.71 -3.12
CA ILE A 122 -3.04 16.73 -2.33
C ILE A 122 -2.26 15.41 -2.53
N VAL A 123 -2.95 14.28 -2.32
CA VAL A 123 -2.33 12.95 -2.49
C VAL A 123 -1.85 12.75 -3.92
N GLY A 124 -2.65 13.16 -4.91
CA GLY A 124 -2.26 13.10 -6.33
C GLY A 124 -1.03 13.92 -6.65
N CYS A 125 -0.91 15.15 -6.13
CA CYS A 125 0.28 15.97 -6.28
C CYS A 125 1.52 15.33 -5.64
N ILE A 126 1.38 14.78 -4.43
CA ILE A 126 2.48 14.07 -3.75
C ILE A 126 2.95 12.88 -4.59
N LEU A 127 2.03 12.07 -5.07
CA LEU A 127 2.36 10.90 -5.90
C LEU A 127 2.96 11.28 -7.26
N LEU A 128 2.50 12.36 -7.88
CA LEU A 128 3.09 12.86 -9.14
C LEU A 128 4.54 13.30 -8.95
N THR A 129 4.90 13.81 -7.77
CA THR A 129 6.28 14.20 -7.44
C THR A 129 7.23 12.98 -7.41
N SER A 130 6.69 11.75 -7.28
CA SER A 130 7.50 10.53 -7.30
C SER A 130 8.27 10.34 -8.61
N VAL A 131 7.68 10.74 -9.74
CA VAL A 131 8.28 10.54 -11.08
C VAL A 131 9.55 11.36 -11.27
N PRO A 132 9.54 12.71 -11.09
CA PRO A 132 10.76 13.50 -11.23
C PRO A 132 11.79 13.16 -10.16
N LEU A 133 11.39 12.86 -8.92
CA LEU A 133 12.33 12.46 -7.87
C LEU A 133 13.00 11.12 -8.20
N ALA A 134 12.24 10.11 -8.65
CA ALA A 134 12.80 8.83 -9.07
C ALA A 134 13.79 9.01 -10.24
N TYR A 135 13.45 9.86 -11.21
CA TYR A 135 14.35 10.17 -12.32
C TYR A 135 15.67 10.81 -11.84
N MET A 136 15.59 11.81 -10.96
CA MET A 136 16.79 12.44 -10.37
C MET A 136 17.66 11.43 -9.62
N LEU A 137 17.06 10.62 -8.73
CA LEU A 137 17.80 9.65 -7.92
C LEU A 137 18.48 8.59 -8.80
N LEU A 138 17.83 8.12 -9.85
CA LEU A 138 18.41 7.16 -10.79
C LEU A 138 19.51 7.80 -11.66
N SER A 139 19.40 9.10 -12.01
CA SER A 139 20.43 9.81 -12.76
C SER A 139 21.72 10.01 -11.98
N PHE A 140 21.65 10.03 -10.64
CA PHE A 140 22.81 10.02 -9.75
C PHE A 140 23.46 8.62 -9.60
N GLY A 141 22.98 7.61 -10.33
CA GLY A 141 23.56 6.27 -10.31
C GLY A 141 23.19 5.43 -9.08
N LEU A 142 22.14 5.82 -8.35
CA LEU A 142 21.66 5.05 -7.20
C LEU A 142 20.98 3.74 -7.64
N SER A 143 20.94 2.78 -6.74
CA SER A 143 20.37 1.46 -7.01
C SER A 143 18.86 1.54 -7.33
N PRO A 144 18.32 0.63 -8.17
CA PRO A 144 16.91 0.64 -8.57
C PRO A 144 15.92 0.54 -7.40
N GLU A 145 16.33 -0.03 -6.29
CA GLU A 145 15.50 -0.19 -5.07
C GLU A 145 15.10 1.15 -4.46
N ILE A 146 15.87 2.21 -4.73
CA ILE A 146 15.57 3.56 -4.24
C ILE A 146 14.19 4.05 -4.69
N THR A 147 13.72 3.58 -5.84
CA THR A 147 12.38 3.95 -6.34
C THR A 147 11.26 3.42 -5.47
N VAL A 148 11.42 2.23 -4.88
CA VAL A 148 10.43 1.66 -3.97
C VAL A 148 10.54 2.30 -2.58
N ILE A 149 11.76 2.56 -2.11
CA ILE A 149 11.98 3.31 -0.86
C ILE A 149 11.35 4.70 -0.95
N LEU A 150 11.53 5.40 -2.07
CA LEU A 150 10.88 6.69 -2.32
C LEU A 150 9.35 6.56 -2.25
N THR A 151 8.79 5.52 -2.87
CA THR A 151 7.34 5.27 -2.80
C THR A 151 6.88 5.03 -1.36
N CYS A 152 7.63 4.28 -0.54
CA CYS A 152 7.32 4.08 0.88
C CYS A 152 7.30 5.40 1.65
N ILE A 153 8.29 6.28 1.42
CA ILE A 153 8.36 7.59 2.08
C ILE A 153 7.17 8.46 1.67
N LEU A 154 6.84 8.51 0.38
CA LEU A 154 5.70 9.27 -0.11
C LEU A 154 4.37 8.71 0.41
N SER A 155 4.23 7.39 0.51
CA SER A 155 3.06 6.76 1.12
C SER A 155 2.91 7.13 2.60
N LEU A 156 4.01 7.20 3.37
CA LEU A 156 3.99 7.68 4.76
C LEU A 156 3.52 9.13 4.85
N ILE A 157 3.99 10.00 3.95
CA ILE A 157 3.53 11.40 3.89
C ILE A 157 2.04 11.44 3.56
N CYS A 158 1.56 10.63 2.61
CA CYS A 158 0.14 10.54 2.27
C CYS A 158 -0.74 10.07 3.44
N VAL A 159 -0.22 9.17 4.30
CA VAL A 159 -0.93 8.73 5.52
C VAL A 159 -1.02 9.85 6.56
N ALA A 160 -0.03 10.76 6.60
CA ALA A 160 0.01 11.86 7.56
C ALA A 160 -0.89 13.06 7.16
N VAL A 161 -1.36 13.10 5.90
CA VAL A 161 -2.24 14.16 5.35
C VAL A 161 -3.71 13.79 5.46
#